data_7587c69e30924fd06bf9407c14818ccf
#
_entry.id   7587c69e30924fd06bf9407c14818ccf
#
_cell.length_a   1.000
_cell.length_b   1.000
_cell.length_c   1.000
_cell.angle_alpha   90.00
_cell.angle_beta   90.00
_cell.angle_gamma   90.00
#
_symmetry.space_group_name_H-M   'P 1'
#
loop_
_entity.id
_entity.type
_entity.pdbx_description
1 polymer ?
#
loop_
_entity_poly.entity_id
_entity_poly.type
_entity_poly.pdbx_seq_one_letter_code
_entity_poly.pdbx_strand_id
1 'polypeptide(L)'
;RRTLGISVLPDSSVIVRVPYLTSSATINRIVSRKADWIIKHRDSYREKGKSRISRSYKNGQTHLFHGNESVLKIEKSGRSYIRFYDSTIELGLKNTDDTKAVKRLLYNGYKTEATALFPEMLNKALAKYDNQMFKPSGLVIRTMKRRWGSCSNKGLITLSTELIKLPDQCIEYVIVHELCHLKHHNHGAGYYK
;
A
#
# COMPACT_ATOMS: atom_id res chain seq x y z
N ARG A 1 -15.64 18.28 -15.13
CA ARG A 1 -15.02 17.02 -15.56
C ARG A 1 -15.53 16.70 -16.96
N ARG A 2 -14.65 16.29 -17.91
CA ARG A 2 -15.02 16.05 -19.30
C ARG A 2 -15.41 14.60 -19.60
N THR A 3 -15.23 13.66 -18.65
CA THR A 3 -15.45 12.23 -18.86
C THR A 3 -16.30 11.60 -17.75
N LEU A 4 -17.12 10.62 -18.16
CA LEU A 4 -17.89 9.79 -17.23
C LEU A 4 -16.96 8.77 -16.55
N GLY A 5 -17.15 8.54 -15.25
CA GLY A 5 -16.43 7.54 -14.50
C GLY A 5 -17.37 6.71 -13.61
N ILE A 6 -17.20 5.39 -13.62
CA ILE A 6 -17.89 4.48 -12.70
C ILE A 6 -16.85 3.96 -11.69
N SER A 7 -17.19 3.95 -10.42
CA SER A 7 -16.35 3.41 -9.35
C SER A 7 -17.18 2.51 -8.46
N VAL A 8 -16.69 1.33 -8.16
CA VAL A 8 -17.24 0.45 -7.13
C VAL A 8 -16.39 0.64 -5.88
N LEU A 9 -17.03 0.92 -4.74
CA LEU A 9 -16.35 1.14 -3.47
C LEU A 9 -16.25 -0.17 -2.65
N PRO A 10 -15.36 -0.23 -1.65
CA PRO A 10 -15.21 -1.42 -0.79
C PRO A 10 -16.46 -1.82 0.01
N ASP A 11 -17.39 -0.89 0.23
CA ASP A 11 -18.71 -1.14 0.84
C ASP A 11 -19.73 -1.69 -0.17
N SER A 12 -19.30 -2.01 -1.39
CA SER A 12 -20.11 -2.44 -2.53
C SER A 12 -21.04 -1.38 -3.10
N SER A 13 -20.94 -0.13 -2.66
CA SER A 13 -21.65 0.99 -3.29
C SER A 13 -21.05 1.35 -4.66
N VAL A 14 -21.90 1.84 -5.56
CA VAL A 14 -21.50 2.22 -6.93
C VAL A 14 -21.65 3.74 -7.08
N ILE A 15 -20.57 4.41 -7.41
CA ILE A 15 -20.58 5.86 -7.67
C ILE A 15 -20.38 6.10 -9.16
N VAL A 16 -21.35 6.77 -9.77
CA VAL A 16 -21.26 7.23 -11.17
C VAL A 16 -21.01 8.74 -11.14
N ARG A 17 -19.87 9.19 -11.67
CA ARG A 17 -19.52 10.59 -11.81
C ARG A 17 -19.63 11.00 -13.26
N VAL A 18 -20.46 11.99 -13.57
CA VAL A 18 -20.76 12.44 -14.93
C VAL A 18 -20.46 13.94 -15.12
N PRO A 19 -20.23 14.40 -16.35
CA PRO A 19 -20.24 15.82 -16.68
C PRO A 19 -21.62 16.45 -16.41
N TYR A 20 -21.66 17.76 -16.13
CA TYR A 20 -22.85 18.46 -15.69
C TYR A 20 -23.93 18.36 -16.74
N LEU A 21 -24.13 18.23 -17.78
CA LEU A 21 -25.25 18.14 -18.73
C LEU A 21 -25.46 16.72 -19.28
N THR A 22 -25.08 15.68 -18.56
CA THR A 22 -25.27 14.31 -19.04
C THR A 22 -26.70 13.85 -18.78
N SER A 23 -27.43 13.46 -19.83
CA SER A 23 -28.81 12.98 -19.70
C SER A 23 -28.89 11.64 -18.94
N SER A 24 -29.99 11.44 -18.20
CA SER A 24 -30.25 10.19 -17.46
C SER A 24 -30.25 8.97 -18.41
N ALA A 25 -30.77 9.12 -19.64
CA ALA A 25 -30.75 8.05 -20.64
C ALA A 25 -29.30 7.62 -21.00
N THR A 26 -28.39 8.58 -21.14
CA THR A 26 -26.97 8.30 -21.42
C THR A 26 -26.31 7.61 -20.22
N ILE A 27 -26.61 8.05 -19.00
CA ILE A 27 -26.10 7.43 -17.78
C ILE A 27 -26.56 5.97 -17.71
N ASN A 28 -27.85 5.73 -17.85
CA ASN A 28 -28.44 4.37 -17.81
C ASN A 28 -27.82 3.46 -18.86
N ARG A 29 -27.69 3.92 -20.11
CA ARG A 29 -27.05 3.14 -21.18
C ARG A 29 -25.62 2.74 -20.84
N ILE A 30 -24.82 3.64 -20.26
CA ILE A 30 -23.42 3.37 -19.93
C ILE A 30 -23.33 2.45 -18.71
N VAL A 31 -24.19 2.64 -17.70
CA VAL A 31 -24.26 1.77 -16.52
C VAL A 31 -24.67 0.35 -16.93
N SER A 32 -25.70 0.20 -17.78
CA SER A 32 -26.12 -1.11 -18.29
C SER A 32 -25.02 -1.81 -19.08
N ARG A 33 -24.31 -1.08 -19.95
CA ARG A 33 -23.17 -1.65 -20.69
C ARG A 33 -22.04 -2.13 -19.77
N LYS A 34 -21.90 -1.58 -18.57
CA LYS A 34 -20.88 -1.93 -17.58
C LYS A 34 -21.44 -2.81 -16.44
N ALA A 35 -22.66 -3.32 -16.56
CA ALA A 35 -23.34 -4.06 -15.51
C ALA A 35 -22.50 -5.27 -15.04
N ASP A 36 -22.01 -6.11 -15.96
CA ASP A 36 -21.21 -7.29 -15.61
C ASP A 36 -19.91 -6.91 -14.90
N TRP A 37 -19.24 -5.84 -15.35
CA TRP A 37 -18.06 -5.32 -14.69
C TRP A 37 -18.38 -4.82 -13.27
N ILE A 38 -19.50 -4.12 -13.11
CA ILE A 38 -19.97 -3.61 -11.79
C ILE A 38 -20.25 -4.79 -10.85
N ILE A 39 -21.02 -5.79 -11.32
CA ILE A 39 -21.38 -6.97 -10.53
C ILE A 39 -20.11 -7.71 -10.10
N LYS A 40 -19.22 -8.05 -11.03
CA LYS A 40 -17.95 -8.72 -10.74
C LYS A 40 -17.13 -7.99 -9.68
N HIS A 41 -17.06 -6.66 -9.74
CA HIS A 41 -16.30 -5.88 -8.74
C HIS A 41 -17.02 -5.80 -7.40
N ARG A 42 -18.35 -5.70 -7.38
CA ARG A 42 -19.15 -5.78 -6.14
C ARG A 42 -18.96 -7.11 -5.43
N ASP A 43 -19.04 -8.21 -6.18
CA ASP A 43 -18.87 -9.56 -5.62
C ASP A 43 -17.44 -9.77 -5.11
N SER A 44 -16.43 -9.32 -5.85
CA SER A 44 -15.05 -9.32 -5.37
C SER A 44 -14.86 -8.51 -4.07
N TYR A 45 -15.55 -7.38 -3.90
CA TYR A 45 -15.50 -6.63 -2.64
C TYR A 45 -16.28 -7.32 -1.51
N ARG A 46 -17.39 -7.99 -1.82
CA ARG A 46 -18.15 -8.79 -0.84
C ARG A 46 -17.35 -9.98 -0.33
N GLU A 47 -16.66 -10.70 -1.21
CA GLU A 47 -15.75 -11.79 -0.83
C GLU A 47 -14.58 -11.29 -0.02
N LYS A 48 -13.91 -10.22 -0.47
CA LYS A 48 -12.82 -9.57 0.27
C LYS A 48 -13.28 -8.95 1.58
N GLY A 49 -14.54 -8.49 1.66
CA GLY A 49 -15.16 -7.98 2.90
C GLY A 49 -15.37 -9.08 3.92
N LYS A 50 -15.74 -10.29 3.49
CA LYS A 50 -15.81 -11.48 4.36
C LYS A 50 -14.42 -11.91 4.85
N SER A 51 -13.38 -11.66 4.06
CA SER A 51 -11.97 -11.94 4.38
C SER A 51 -11.24 -10.75 5.06
N ARG A 52 -11.90 -9.62 5.28
CA ARG A 52 -11.35 -8.57 6.13
C ARG A 52 -11.41 -9.05 7.58
N ILE A 53 -10.43 -9.85 7.96
CA ILE A 53 -10.04 -9.97 9.35
C ILE A 53 -9.86 -8.54 9.85
N SER A 54 -10.76 -8.07 10.67
CA SER A 54 -10.62 -6.81 11.39
C SER A 54 -9.26 -6.91 12.07
N ARG A 55 -8.25 -6.21 11.55
CA ARG A 55 -6.92 -6.24 12.14
C ARG A 55 -7.05 -5.68 13.54
N SER A 56 -7.26 -6.55 14.50
CA SER A 56 -7.27 -6.17 15.89
C SER A 56 -5.82 -6.02 16.34
N TYR A 57 -5.56 -5.00 17.11
CA TYR A 57 -4.24 -4.73 17.66
C TYR A 57 -4.20 -5.25 19.11
N LYS A 58 -4.51 -6.55 19.27
CA LYS A 58 -4.56 -7.25 20.56
C LYS A 58 -3.44 -8.28 20.64
N ASN A 59 -3.07 -8.64 21.85
CA ASN A 59 -2.11 -9.70 22.08
C ASN A 59 -2.53 -11.01 21.39
N GLY A 60 -1.58 -11.72 20.80
CA GLY A 60 -1.82 -12.95 20.05
C GLY A 60 -2.33 -12.78 18.61
N GLN A 61 -2.59 -11.57 18.14
CA GLN A 61 -3.02 -11.33 16.77
C GLN A 61 -1.86 -11.38 15.78
N THR A 62 -2.14 -11.90 14.58
CA THR A 62 -1.15 -12.03 13.52
C THR A 62 -1.04 -10.76 12.70
N HIS A 63 0.19 -10.34 12.45
CA HIS A 63 0.56 -9.23 11.58
C HIS A 63 1.65 -9.66 10.61
N LEU A 64 1.68 -9.05 9.41
CA LEU A 64 2.70 -9.37 8.41
C LEU A 64 3.96 -8.51 8.64
N PHE A 65 5.12 -9.16 8.48
CA PHE A 65 6.42 -8.52 8.43
C PHE A 65 7.33 -9.29 7.47
N HIS A 66 7.91 -8.64 6.46
CA HIS A 66 8.69 -9.25 5.38
C HIS A 66 8.01 -10.46 4.71
N GLY A 67 6.69 -10.38 4.52
CA GLY A 67 5.88 -11.45 3.93
C GLY A 67 5.52 -12.58 4.89
N ASN A 68 6.11 -12.65 6.07
CA ASN A 68 5.86 -13.66 7.07
C ASN A 68 4.75 -13.23 8.04
N GLU A 69 3.99 -14.20 8.52
CA GLU A 69 3.04 -13.98 9.60
C GLU A 69 3.77 -13.98 10.94
N SER A 70 3.67 -12.86 11.68
CA SER A 70 4.28 -12.70 12.99
C SER A 70 3.22 -12.44 14.04
N VAL A 71 3.30 -13.15 15.16
CA VAL A 71 2.36 -13.00 16.28
C VAL A 71 2.71 -11.77 17.10
N LEU A 72 1.72 -10.92 17.34
CA LEU A 72 1.86 -9.73 18.17
C LEU A 72 1.88 -10.13 19.64
N LYS A 73 3.00 -9.91 20.31
CA LYS A 73 3.17 -10.11 21.74
C LYS A 73 3.21 -8.75 22.44
N ILE A 74 2.22 -8.48 23.28
CA ILE A 74 2.11 -7.20 24.00
C ILE A 74 2.33 -7.45 25.46
N GLU A 75 3.27 -6.74 26.06
CA GLU A 75 3.57 -6.86 27.47
C GLU A 75 3.60 -5.50 28.17
N LYS A 76 3.32 -5.52 29.48
CA LYS A 76 3.41 -4.32 30.32
C LYS A 76 4.88 -3.95 30.54
N SER A 77 5.23 -2.71 30.23
CA SER A 77 6.60 -2.21 30.38
C SER A 77 6.61 -0.73 30.81
N GLY A 78 7.59 -0.37 31.61
CA GLY A 78 7.81 1.02 32.02
C GLY A 78 8.23 1.94 30.86
N ARG A 79 8.74 1.37 29.76
CA ARG A 79 9.14 2.09 28.55
C ARG A 79 8.43 1.49 27.33
N SER A 80 8.03 2.35 26.39
CA SER A 80 7.48 1.88 25.12
C SER A 80 8.62 1.42 24.22
N TYR A 81 8.52 0.19 23.69
CA TYR A 81 9.46 -0.35 22.72
C TYR A 81 8.76 -1.28 21.74
N ILE A 82 9.41 -1.54 20.62
CA ILE A 82 9.03 -2.56 19.63
C ILE A 82 10.28 -3.32 19.19
N ARG A 83 10.13 -4.62 19.01
CA ARG A 83 11.15 -5.51 18.46
C ARG A 83 10.52 -6.46 17.45
N PHE A 84 11.19 -6.66 16.35
CA PHE A 84 10.78 -7.60 15.31
C PHE A 84 11.67 -8.83 15.36
N TYR A 85 11.04 -10.00 15.39
CA TYR A 85 11.66 -11.30 15.26
C TYR A 85 11.00 -12.05 14.09
N ASP A 86 11.54 -13.19 13.65
CA ASP A 86 11.06 -13.94 12.49
C ASP A 86 9.55 -14.26 12.54
N SER A 87 9.05 -14.64 13.72
CA SER A 87 7.65 -15.04 13.90
C SER A 87 6.90 -14.24 14.96
N THR A 88 7.53 -13.21 15.53
CA THR A 88 6.96 -12.45 16.65
C THR A 88 7.28 -10.97 16.54
N ILE A 89 6.27 -10.13 16.80
CA ILE A 89 6.43 -8.69 16.99
C ILE A 89 6.15 -8.40 18.45
N GLU A 90 7.17 -8.03 19.19
CA GLU A 90 7.09 -7.75 20.63
C GLU A 90 6.90 -6.24 20.87
N LEU A 91 5.89 -5.89 21.65
CA LEU A 91 5.58 -4.52 22.05
C LEU A 91 5.55 -4.37 23.55
N GLY A 92 6.34 -3.44 24.08
CA GLY A 92 6.22 -3.01 25.46
C GLY A 92 5.45 -1.69 25.58
N LEU A 93 4.43 -1.65 26.46
CA LEU A 93 3.63 -0.45 26.74
C LEU A 93 3.25 -0.37 28.22
N LYS A 94 3.05 0.86 28.70
CA LYS A 94 2.53 1.08 30.07
C LYS A 94 1.11 0.57 30.23
N ASN A 95 0.26 0.78 29.22
CA ASN A 95 -1.13 0.29 29.17
C ASN A 95 -1.30 -0.61 27.93
N THR A 96 -1.46 -1.89 28.17
CA THR A 96 -1.58 -2.93 27.13
C THR A 96 -2.96 -2.95 26.48
N ASP A 97 -3.99 -2.35 27.12
CA ASP A 97 -5.37 -2.31 26.62
C ASP A 97 -5.63 -1.11 25.71
N ASP A 98 -4.70 -0.13 25.67
CA ASP A 98 -4.79 1.01 24.76
C ASP A 98 -4.48 0.58 23.31
N THR A 99 -5.47 0.08 22.63
CA THR A 99 -5.40 -0.35 21.22
C THR A 99 -4.87 0.76 20.29
N LYS A 100 -5.12 2.04 20.61
CA LYS A 100 -4.60 3.15 19.80
C LYS A 100 -3.10 3.32 19.99
N ALA A 101 -2.61 3.18 21.22
CA ALA A 101 -1.17 3.21 21.53
C ALA A 101 -0.45 2.02 20.90
N VAL A 102 -1.01 0.80 21.01
CA VAL A 102 -0.50 -0.41 20.35
C VAL A 102 -0.37 -0.20 18.85
N LYS A 103 -1.45 0.25 18.21
CA LYS A 103 -1.44 0.54 16.78
C LYS A 103 -0.37 1.55 16.39
N ARG A 104 -0.28 2.67 17.12
CA ARG A 104 0.69 3.73 16.85
C ARG A 104 2.13 3.22 16.99
N LEU A 105 2.43 2.45 18.04
CA LEU A 105 3.75 1.88 18.27
C LEU A 105 4.14 0.90 17.17
N LEU A 106 3.24 -0.01 16.78
CA LEU A 106 3.46 -0.95 15.69
C LEU A 106 3.74 -0.25 14.36
N TYR A 107 2.96 0.79 14.01
CA TYR A 107 3.18 1.54 12.77
C TYR A 107 4.47 2.37 12.79
N ASN A 108 4.86 2.90 13.95
CA ASN A 108 6.16 3.54 14.10
C ASN A 108 7.30 2.55 13.89
N GLY A 109 7.20 1.33 14.44
CA GLY A 109 8.16 0.27 14.20
C GLY A 109 8.28 -0.07 12.72
N TYR A 110 7.17 -0.33 12.04
CA TYR A 110 7.19 -0.55 10.58
C TYR A 110 7.83 0.60 9.82
N LYS A 111 7.60 1.85 10.23
CA LYS A 111 8.22 3.00 9.60
C LYS A 111 9.73 3.02 9.83
N THR A 112 10.19 2.69 11.04
CA THR A 112 11.62 2.59 11.37
C THR A 112 12.31 1.53 10.50
N GLU A 113 11.75 0.31 10.43
CA GLU A 113 12.28 -0.78 9.62
C GLU A 113 12.29 -0.40 8.11
N ALA A 114 11.20 0.15 7.61
CA ALA A 114 11.14 0.62 6.22
C ALA A 114 12.17 1.71 5.92
N THR A 115 12.40 2.63 6.88
CA THR A 115 13.38 3.72 6.71
C THR A 115 14.82 3.21 6.70
N ALA A 116 15.12 2.12 7.37
CA ALA A 116 16.41 1.45 7.32
C ALA A 116 16.58 0.64 6.02
N LEU A 117 15.60 -0.19 5.67
CA LEU A 117 15.70 -1.17 4.59
C LEU A 117 15.55 -0.56 3.18
N PHE A 118 14.58 0.31 2.95
CA PHE A 118 14.24 0.74 1.60
C PHE A 118 15.35 1.53 0.89
N PRO A 119 16.14 2.39 1.56
CA PRO A 119 17.31 3.01 0.94
C PRO A 119 18.35 1.98 0.47
N GLU A 120 18.59 0.93 1.26
CA GLU A 120 19.52 -0.13 0.88
C GLU A 120 19.02 -0.90 -0.34
N MET A 121 17.73 -1.25 -0.37
CA MET A 121 17.11 -1.94 -1.50
C MET A 121 17.10 -1.06 -2.76
N LEU A 122 16.85 0.24 -2.61
CA LEU A 122 16.95 1.19 -3.73
C LEU A 122 18.37 1.24 -4.29
N ASN A 123 19.38 1.33 -3.43
CA ASN A 123 20.79 1.34 -3.87
C ASN A 123 21.19 0.03 -4.56
N LYS A 124 20.74 -1.13 -4.04
CA LYS A 124 20.94 -2.43 -4.69
C LYS A 124 20.27 -2.49 -6.07
N ALA A 125 19.05 -1.97 -6.19
CA ALA A 125 18.34 -1.91 -7.48
C ALA A 125 19.05 -0.99 -8.47
N LEU A 126 19.52 0.17 -8.04
CA LEU A 126 20.29 1.09 -8.88
C LEU A 126 21.60 0.45 -9.36
N ALA A 127 22.32 -0.26 -8.49
CA ALA A 127 23.55 -0.95 -8.87
C ALA A 127 23.30 -2.09 -9.87
N LYS A 128 22.16 -2.80 -9.74
CA LYS A 128 21.79 -3.94 -10.59
C LYS A 128 21.30 -3.53 -11.99
N TYR A 129 20.55 -2.41 -12.07
CA TYR A 129 19.84 -1.99 -13.29
C TYR A 129 20.43 -0.75 -13.96
N ASP A 130 21.72 -0.51 -13.81
CA ASP A 130 22.46 0.64 -14.37
C ASP A 130 22.13 1.99 -13.70
N ASN A 131 22.97 2.37 -12.76
CA ASN A 131 22.88 3.63 -12.01
C ASN A 131 23.00 4.90 -12.86
N GLN A 132 23.55 4.81 -14.09
CA GLN A 132 23.64 5.95 -15.00
C GLN A 132 22.30 6.26 -15.68
N MET A 133 21.46 5.24 -15.83
CA MET A 133 20.14 5.36 -16.46
C MET A 133 19.09 5.95 -15.52
N PHE A 134 19.19 5.64 -14.22
CA PHE A 134 18.20 6.02 -13.21
C PHE A 134 18.84 6.95 -12.16
N LYS A 135 18.41 8.21 -12.15
CA LYS A 135 18.91 9.21 -11.19
C LYS A 135 17.73 9.77 -10.38
N PRO A 136 17.27 9.06 -9.34
CA PRO A 136 16.23 9.60 -8.47
C PRO A 136 16.75 10.83 -7.73
N SER A 137 15.92 11.85 -7.59
CA SER A 137 16.26 13.06 -6.82
C SER A 137 16.19 12.87 -5.31
N GLY A 138 15.63 11.74 -4.86
CA GLY A 138 15.53 11.37 -3.45
C GLY A 138 14.51 10.27 -3.22
N LEU A 139 14.45 9.80 -1.97
CA LEU A 139 13.50 8.80 -1.49
C LEU A 139 12.72 9.35 -0.29
N VAL A 140 11.41 9.21 -0.32
CA VAL A 140 10.50 9.53 0.79
C VAL A 140 9.74 8.28 1.19
N ILE A 141 9.69 7.97 2.49
CA ILE A 141 8.95 6.83 3.04
C ILE A 141 7.81 7.37 3.90
N ARG A 142 6.58 7.04 3.52
CA ARG A 142 5.38 7.48 4.23
C ARG A 142 4.23 6.51 4.06
N THR A 143 3.26 6.55 4.96
CA THR A 143 2.04 5.76 4.83
C THR A 143 1.21 6.26 3.64
N MET A 144 0.85 5.35 2.74
CA MET A 144 0.01 5.60 1.57
C MET A 144 -1.19 4.65 1.58
N LYS A 145 -2.41 5.20 1.35
CA LYS A 145 -3.65 4.41 1.44
C LYS A 145 -4.02 3.66 0.16
N ARG A 146 -3.51 4.08 -1.00
CA ARG A 146 -3.99 3.63 -2.32
C ARG A 146 -2.88 3.24 -3.29
N ARG A 147 -1.63 3.39 -2.92
CA ARG A 147 -0.46 3.13 -3.77
C ARG A 147 0.64 2.51 -2.93
N TRP A 148 1.44 1.66 -3.55
CA TRP A 148 2.64 1.10 -2.97
C TRP A 148 3.84 2.03 -3.13
N GLY A 149 3.89 2.75 -4.26
CA GLY A 149 4.89 3.74 -4.56
C GLY A 149 4.35 4.86 -5.45
N SER A 150 5.19 5.83 -5.75
CA SER A 150 5.00 6.84 -6.79
C SER A 150 6.33 7.52 -7.12
N CYS A 151 6.55 7.82 -8.40
CA CYS A 151 7.62 8.69 -8.86
C CYS A 151 7.04 10.03 -9.31
N SER A 152 7.61 11.15 -8.85
CA SER A 152 7.21 12.47 -9.31
C SER A 152 7.95 12.86 -10.60
N ASN A 153 7.43 13.86 -11.34
CA ASN A 153 8.09 14.40 -12.52
C ASN A 153 9.49 15.00 -12.21
N LYS A 154 9.78 15.29 -10.94
CA LYS A 154 11.10 15.76 -10.47
C LYS A 154 12.02 14.61 -10.05
N GLY A 155 11.62 13.36 -10.28
CA GLY A 155 12.43 12.19 -9.93
C GLY A 155 12.38 11.79 -8.45
N LEU A 156 11.51 12.40 -7.63
CA LEU A 156 11.36 12.00 -6.23
C LEU A 156 10.53 10.71 -6.14
N ILE A 157 11.16 9.66 -5.63
CA ILE A 157 10.51 8.37 -5.36
C ILE A 157 9.85 8.43 -3.98
N THR A 158 8.60 8.01 -3.90
CA THR A 158 7.90 7.84 -2.62
C THR A 158 7.48 6.38 -2.48
N LEU A 159 7.82 5.74 -1.37
CA LEU A 159 7.43 4.36 -1.05
C LEU A 159 6.49 4.31 0.15
N SER A 160 5.53 3.40 0.09
CA SER A 160 4.59 3.19 1.20
C SER A 160 5.25 2.39 2.32
N THR A 161 5.13 2.85 3.57
CA THR A 161 5.51 2.08 4.76
C THR A 161 4.86 0.70 4.80
N GLU A 162 3.69 0.52 4.18
CA GLU A 162 2.98 -0.76 4.12
C GLU A 162 3.74 -1.85 3.36
N LEU A 163 4.70 -1.47 2.49
CA LEU A 163 5.54 -2.40 1.74
C LEU A 163 6.38 -3.30 2.65
N ILE A 164 6.79 -2.82 3.83
CA ILE A 164 7.59 -3.61 4.79
C ILE A 164 6.89 -4.91 5.24
N LYS A 165 5.60 -5.01 5.03
CA LYS A 165 4.79 -6.19 5.32
C LYS A 165 4.85 -7.26 4.23
N LEU A 166 5.37 -6.92 3.06
CA LEU A 166 5.44 -7.80 1.89
C LEU A 166 6.80 -8.50 1.82
N PRO A 167 6.91 -9.63 1.11
CA PRO A 167 8.18 -10.24 0.79
C PRO A 167 9.13 -9.28 0.07
N ASP A 168 10.43 -9.43 0.30
CA ASP A 168 11.46 -8.55 -0.24
C ASP A 168 11.42 -8.44 -1.76
N GLN A 169 11.06 -9.53 -2.48
CA GLN A 169 10.89 -9.51 -3.93
C GLN A 169 9.77 -8.55 -4.37
N CYS A 170 8.70 -8.43 -3.58
CA CYS A 170 7.62 -7.48 -3.87
C CYS A 170 8.07 -6.05 -3.63
N ILE A 171 8.90 -5.81 -2.61
CA ILE A 171 9.48 -4.51 -2.32
C ILE A 171 10.42 -4.10 -3.46
N GLU A 172 11.33 -5.00 -3.88
CA GLU A 172 12.24 -4.79 -5.02
C GLU A 172 11.45 -4.46 -6.30
N TYR A 173 10.39 -5.25 -6.58
CA TYR A 173 9.54 -5.00 -7.74
C TYR A 173 8.95 -3.59 -7.76
N VAL A 174 8.41 -3.12 -6.62
CA VAL A 174 7.85 -1.76 -6.54
C VAL A 174 8.93 -0.70 -6.71
N ILE A 175 10.12 -0.90 -6.13
CA ILE A 175 11.25 0.02 -6.28
C ILE A 175 11.63 0.13 -7.76
N VAL A 176 11.83 -0.99 -8.45
CA VAL A 176 12.16 -1.02 -9.87
C VAL A 176 11.05 -0.37 -10.71
N HIS A 177 9.78 -0.65 -10.38
CA HIS A 177 8.64 -0.03 -11.03
C HIS A 177 8.68 1.51 -10.95
N GLU A 178 8.97 2.06 -9.77
CA GLU A 178 9.08 3.51 -9.58
C GLU A 178 10.34 4.09 -10.26
N LEU A 179 11.44 3.33 -10.32
CA LEU A 179 12.63 3.72 -11.08
C LEU A 179 12.34 3.83 -12.59
N CYS A 180 11.57 2.88 -13.16
CA CYS A 180 11.16 2.93 -14.57
C CYS A 180 10.38 4.21 -14.91
N HIS A 181 9.64 4.76 -13.93
CA HIS A 181 8.93 6.03 -14.11
C HIS A 181 9.83 7.25 -14.25
N LEU A 182 11.10 7.18 -13.88
CA LEU A 182 12.09 8.24 -14.17
C LEU A 182 12.29 8.43 -15.67
N LYS A 183 12.14 7.36 -16.45
CA LYS A 183 12.32 7.37 -17.91
C LYS A 183 10.98 7.36 -18.67
N HIS A 184 10.00 6.63 -18.16
CA HIS A 184 8.70 6.42 -18.78
C HIS A 184 7.58 6.80 -17.81
N HIS A 185 7.08 8.02 -17.89
CA HIS A 185 6.03 8.54 -16.99
C HIS A 185 4.69 7.82 -17.11
N ASN A 186 4.44 7.09 -18.21
CA ASN A 186 3.22 6.36 -18.48
C ASN A 186 3.50 4.88 -18.75
N HIS A 187 2.56 4.00 -18.40
CA HIS A 187 2.60 2.57 -18.72
C HIS A 187 2.26 2.31 -20.21
N GLY A 188 2.91 3.03 -21.12
CA GLY A 188 2.79 2.83 -22.55
C GLY A 188 3.73 1.73 -23.07
N ALA A 189 3.72 1.47 -24.39
CA ALA A 189 4.56 0.42 -25.00
C ALA A 189 6.07 0.53 -24.70
N GLY A 190 6.58 1.74 -24.45
CA GLY A 190 7.98 1.96 -24.08
C GLY A 190 8.32 1.59 -22.62
N TYR A 191 7.33 1.46 -21.73
CA TYR A 191 7.54 1.07 -20.34
C TYR A 191 7.85 -0.42 -20.17
N TYR A 192 7.33 -1.27 -21.07
CA TYR A 192 7.47 -2.74 -21.04
C TYR A 192 8.56 -3.29 -21.96
N LYS A 193 9.33 -2.44 -22.62
CA LYS A 193 10.51 -2.79 -23.42
C LYS A 193 11.78 -2.72 -22.58
#